data_f3f09ca08999ce4d9ff2053eb4d287f4
#
_entry.id   f3f09ca08999ce4d9ff2053eb4d287f4
#
_cell.length_a   1.000
_cell.length_b   1.000
_cell.length_c   1.000
_cell.angle_alpha   90.00
_cell.angle_beta   90.00
_cell.angle_gamma   90.00
#
_symmetry.space_group_name_H-M   'P 1'
#
loop_
_entity.id
_entity.type
_entity.pdbx_description
1 polymer ?
#
loop_
_entity_poly.entity_id
_entity_poly.type
_entity_poly.pdbx_seq_one_letter_code
_entity_poly.pdbx_strand_id
1 'polypeptide(L)'
;MNKHFLGKCTFVHWYCLALAILLWLPITILEAAPSQNLKVSGIVTSATDGEPLIGVSVQVKGTSTGTITDLNGKYTLNVSTGQTLVFSYIGFMEQQVVATKPVINVVLKEDTKTLDEVVVVG
;
A
#
# COMPACT_ATOMS: atom_id res chain seq x y z
N MET A 1 -62.55 17.02 31.04
CA MET A 1 -62.32 17.18 29.59
C MET A 1 -60.90 17.43 29.22
N ASN A 2 -60.18 18.17 30.01
CA ASN A 2 -58.80 18.53 29.67
C ASN A 2 -57.81 17.39 29.88
N LYS A 3 -58.14 16.39 30.64
CA LYS A 3 -57.25 15.26 30.96
C LYS A 3 -56.95 14.37 29.73
N HIS A 4 -57.91 14.21 28.82
CA HIS A 4 -57.70 13.45 27.61
C HIS A 4 -56.82 14.16 26.59
N PHE A 5 -56.86 15.48 26.59
CA PHE A 5 -56.04 16.28 25.72
C PHE A 5 -54.57 16.29 26.18
N LEU A 6 -54.36 16.34 27.50
CA LEU A 6 -53.00 16.27 28.08
C LEU A 6 -52.36 14.88 27.87
N GLY A 7 -53.16 13.80 27.88
CA GLY A 7 -52.64 12.47 27.60
C GLY A 7 -52.13 12.31 26.17
N LYS A 8 -52.79 12.94 25.22
CA LYS A 8 -52.34 12.92 23.82
C LYS A 8 -51.08 13.73 23.60
N CYS A 9 -50.91 14.84 24.30
CA CYS A 9 -49.73 15.66 24.24
C CYS A 9 -48.51 14.95 24.81
N THR A 10 -48.65 14.15 25.85
CA THR A 10 -47.53 13.38 26.42
C THR A 10 -47.05 12.29 25.47
N PHE A 11 -47.95 11.66 24.73
CA PHE A 11 -47.58 10.65 23.72
C PHE A 11 -46.80 11.30 22.56
N VAL A 12 -47.29 12.41 22.07
CA VAL A 12 -46.59 13.13 20.98
C VAL A 12 -45.22 13.65 21.45
N HIS A 13 -45.11 14.06 22.69
CA HIS A 13 -43.83 14.50 23.26
C HIS A 13 -42.80 13.35 23.35
N TRP A 14 -43.29 12.17 23.69
CA TRP A 14 -42.43 10.97 23.72
C TRP A 14 -41.91 10.62 22.32
N TYR A 15 -42.78 10.67 21.32
CA TYR A 15 -42.35 10.44 19.93
C TYR A 15 -41.38 11.50 19.42
N CYS A 16 -41.60 12.75 19.78
CA CYS A 16 -40.67 13.83 19.42
C CYS A 16 -39.31 13.66 20.07
N LEU A 17 -39.25 13.23 21.32
CA LEU A 17 -37.99 12.95 22.01
C LEU A 17 -37.28 11.74 21.40
N ALA A 18 -38.03 10.68 21.05
CA ALA A 18 -37.45 9.50 20.39
C ALA A 18 -36.88 9.84 19.02
N LEU A 19 -37.60 10.66 18.25
CA LEU A 19 -37.14 11.13 16.95
C LEU A 19 -35.92 12.06 17.06
N ALA A 20 -35.88 12.90 18.08
CA ALA A 20 -34.75 13.79 18.32
C ALA A 20 -33.50 13.00 18.72
N ILE A 21 -33.65 11.94 19.48
CA ILE A 21 -32.55 11.03 19.86
C ILE A 21 -32.06 10.25 18.63
N LEU A 22 -32.98 9.84 17.75
CA LEU A 22 -32.61 9.14 16.52
C LEU A 22 -31.85 10.03 15.53
N LEU A 23 -32.17 11.32 15.50
CA LEU A 23 -31.49 12.32 14.68
C LEU A 23 -30.15 12.76 15.27
N TRP A 24 -29.92 12.47 16.54
CA TRP A 24 -28.70 12.86 17.25
C TRP A 24 -27.71 11.71 17.38
N LEU A 25 -27.97 10.58 16.75
CA LEU A 25 -26.96 9.54 16.57
C LEU A 25 -25.83 10.14 15.73
N PRO A 26 -24.61 10.24 16.29
CA PRO A 26 -23.49 10.64 15.46
C PRO A 26 -23.38 9.60 14.35
N ILE A 27 -23.58 10.05 13.13
CA ILE A 27 -23.15 9.29 11.99
C ILE A 27 -21.64 9.20 12.13
N THR A 28 -21.16 8.15 12.74
CA THR A 28 -19.75 7.83 12.70
C THR A 28 -19.46 7.52 11.25
N ILE A 29 -19.10 8.56 10.51
CA ILE A 29 -18.49 8.39 9.22
C ILE A 29 -17.22 7.61 9.51
N LEU A 30 -17.24 6.34 9.19
CA LEU A 30 -16.04 5.54 9.22
C LEU A 30 -15.18 6.05 8.08
N GLU A 31 -14.43 7.12 8.34
CA GLU A 31 -13.40 7.54 7.43
C GLU A 31 -12.38 6.43 7.39
N ALA A 32 -12.34 5.73 6.27
CA ALA A 32 -11.21 4.89 5.97
C ALA A 32 -9.97 5.79 6.13
N ALA A 33 -9.11 5.46 7.09
CA ALA A 33 -7.89 6.22 7.32
C ALA A 33 -7.19 6.40 5.97
N PRO A 34 -6.86 7.64 5.57
CA PRO A 34 -6.17 7.84 4.30
C PRO A 34 -4.90 7.01 4.34
N SER A 35 -4.79 6.09 3.39
CA SER A 35 -3.55 5.33 3.24
C SER A 35 -2.44 6.34 3.06
N GLN A 36 -1.49 6.37 4.00
CA GLN A 36 -0.38 7.30 3.93
C GLN A 36 0.47 6.96 2.71
N ASN A 37 0.45 7.84 1.74
CA ASN A 37 1.31 7.70 0.57
C ASN A 37 2.75 8.00 0.98
N LEU A 38 3.60 7.03 0.79
CA LEU A 38 5.03 7.13 1.06
C LEU A 38 5.76 7.20 -0.27
N LYS A 39 6.56 8.26 -0.45
CA LYS A 39 7.43 8.34 -1.61
C LYS A 39 8.72 7.59 -1.30
N VAL A 40 8.86 6.41 -1.90
CA VAL A 40 10.03 5.56 -1.73
C VAL A 40 11.00 5.84 -2.86
N SER A 41 12.25 6.04 -2.52
CA SER A 41 13.35 6.18 -3.47
C SER A 41 14.54 5.36 -2.99
N GLY A 42 15.45 5.06 -3.90
CA GLY A 42 16.64 4.29 -3.57
C GLY A 42 17.43 3.91 -4.80
N ILE A 43 18.45 3.13 -4.58
CA ILE A 43 19.34 2.65 -5.63
C ILE A 43 19.36 1.13 -5.61
N VAL A 44 19.23 0.53 -6.80
CA VAL A 44 19.34 -0.92 -6.98
C VAL A 44 20.72 -1.23 -7.52
N THR A 45 21.45 -2.08 -6.80
CA THR A 45 22.83 -2.47 -7.18
C THR A 45 22.93 -3.97 -7.31
N SER A 46 23.97 -4.41 -8.03
CA SER A 46 24.30 -5.83 -8.15
C SER A 46 25.14 -6.29 -6.94
N ALA A 47 24.83 -7.45 -6.40
CA ALA A 47 25.61 -8.03 -5.31
C ALA A 47 27.02 -8.43 -5.74
N THR A 48 27.22 -8.73 -7.02
CA THR A 48 28.50 -9.19 -7.56
C THR A 48 29.50 -8.04 -7.71
N ASP A 49 29.05 -6.94 -8.32
CA ASP A 49 29.91 -5.82 -8.70
C ASP A 49 29.70 -4.59 -7.82
N GLY A 50 28.56 -4.51 -7.15
CA GLY A 50 28.15 -3.29 -6.45
C GLY A 50 27.76 -2.15 -7.40
N GLU A 51 27.65 -2.44 -8.69
CA GLU A 51 27.29 -1.43 -9.69
C GLU A 51 25.79 -1.20 -9.74
N PRO A 52 25.34 0.02 -10.04
CA PRO A 52 23.92 0.29 -10.19
C PRO A 52 23.34 -0.43 -11.40
N LEU A 53 22.17 -1.03 -11.21
CA LEU A 53 21.45 -1.77 -12.25
C LEU A 53 20.44 -0.87 -12.93
N ILE A 54 20.53 -0.80 -14.25
CA ILE A 54 19.66 0.02 -15.10
C ILE A 54 18.53 -0.85 -15.61
N GLY A 55 17.30 -0.33 -15.59
CA GLY A 55 16.15 -1.04 -16.15
C GLY A 55 15.54 -2.11 -15.24
N VAL A 56 15.87 -2.08 -13.96
CA VAL A 56 15.25 -2.99 -12.98
C VAL A 56 13.77 -2.63 -12.82
N SER A 57 12.92 -3.62 -12.92
CA SER A 57 11.47 -3.45 -12.72
C SER A 57 11.16 -3.43 -11.22
N VAL A 58 10.53 -2.35 -10.77
CA VAL A 58 10.07 -2.19 -9.39
C VAL A 58 8.55 -2.11 -9.42
N GLN A 59 7.89 -3.08 -8.81
CA GLN A 59 6.43 -3.14 -8.78
C GLN A 59 5.93 -3.24 -7.35
N VAL A 60 4.74 -2.68 -7.12
CA VAL A 60 4.04 -2.86 -5.84
C VAL A 60 3.23 -4.15 -5.94
N LYS A 61 3.50 -5.09 -5.05
CA LYS A 61 2.83 -6.39 -5.02
C LYS A 61 1.31 -6.22 -4.91
N GLY A 62 0.58 -6.91 -5.77
CA GLY A 62 -0.88 -6.87 -5.78
C GLY A 62 -1.48 -5.70 -6.55
N THR A 63 -0.65 -4.85 -7.14
CA THR A 63 -1.12 -3.71 -7.96
C THR A 63 -0.38 -3.66 -9.29
N SER A 64 -0.87 -2.83 -10.21
CA SER A 64 -0.19 -2.57 -11.47
C SER A 64 0.76 -1.37 -11.40
N THR A 65 0.89 -0.76 -10.22
CA THR A 65 1.78 0.38 -10.02
C THR A 65 3.23 -0.07 -9.99
N GLY A 66 4.08 0.58 -10.77
CA GLY A 66 5.49 0.23 -10.84
C GLY A 66 6.32 1.31 -11.50
N THR A 67 7.63 1.12 -11.47
CA THR A 67 8.60 1.98 -12.11
C THR A 67 9.82 1.17 -12.56
N ILE A 68 10.74 1.83 -13.22
CA ILE A 68 11.98 1.23 -13.72
C ILE A 68 13.14 2.11 -13.24
N THR A 69 14.27 1.48 -12.86
CA THR A 69 15.47 2.23 -12.47
C THR A 69 16.07 2.99 -13.64
N ASP A 70 16.64 4.15 -13.34
CA ASP A 70 17.28 5.01 -14.33
C ASP A 70 18.76 4.63 -14.56
N LEU A 71 19.47 5.47 -15.28
CA LEU A 71 20.89 5.26 -15.63
C LEU A 71 21.82 5.17 -14.40
N ASN A 72 21.40 5.72 -13.28
CA ASN A 72 22.12 5.66 -12.03
C ASN A 72 21.65 4.52 -11.11
N GLY A 73 20.71 3.69 -11.59
CA GLY A 73 20.10 2.66 -10.79
C GLY A 73 19.10 3.17 -9.77
N LYS A 74 18.72 4.44 -9.87
CA LYS A 74 17.77 5.06 -8.94
C LYS A 74 16.34 4.80 -9.38
N TYR A 75 15.48 4.58 -8.40
CA TYR A 75 14.04 4.48 -8.61
C TYR A 75 13.31 5.40 -7.65
N THR A 76 12.13 5.84 -8.06
CA THR A 76 11.23 6.62 -7.21
C THR A 76 9.81 6.12 -7.45
N LEU A 77 9.08 5.82 -6.38
CA LEU A 77 7.77 5.23 -6.47
C LEU A 77 6.91 5.71 -5.30
N ASN A 78 5.68 6.10 -5.58
CA ASN A 78 4.71 6.42 -4.55
C ASN A 78 3.94 5.16 -4.18
N VAL A 79 4.01 4.78 -2.91
CA VAL A 79 3.36 3.58 -2.39
C VAL A 79 2.68 3.89 -1.06
N SER A 80 1.76 3.02 -0.65
CA SER A 80 1.22 3.09 0.71
C SER A 80 2.19 2.43 1.68
N THR A 81 2.33 3.02 2.86
CA THR A 81 3.21 2.47 3.90
C THR A 81 2.82 1.02 4.22
N GLY A 82 3.80 0.14 4.24
CA GLY A 82 3.58 -1.28 4.53
C GLY A 82 3.35 -2.15 3.31
N GLN A 83 3.28 -1.59 2.11
CA GLN A 83 3.19 -2.37 0.90
C GLN A 83 4.52 -3.02 0.56
N THR A 84 4.46 -4.17 -0.13
CA THR A 84 5.64 -4.90 -0.56
C THR A 84 6.05 -4.46 -1.95
N LEU A 85 7.32 -4.10 -2.10
CA LEU A 85 7.93 -3.79 -3.39
C LEU A 85 8.61 -5.03 -3.94
N VAL A 86 8.39 -5.32 -5.22
CA VAL A 86 9.00 -6.45 -5.92
C VAL A 86 10.00 -5.92 -6.91
N PHE A 87 11.25 -6.29 -6.74
CA PHE A 87 12.35 -5.93 -7.63
C PHE A 87 12.70 -7.12 -8.51
N SER A 88 12.62 -6.96 -9.81
CA SER A 88 12.95 -8.03 -10.76
C SER A 88 13.79 -7.50 -11.91
N TYR A 89 14.74 -8.32 -12.35
CA TYR A 89 15.62 -8.01 -13.47
C TYR A 89 16.05 -9.31 -14.14
N ILE A 90 16.26 -9.25 -15.45
CA ILE A 90 16.66 -10.43 -16.21
C ILE A 90 18.05 -10.89 -15.76
N GLY A 91 18.16 -12.18 -15.40
CA GLY A 91 19.40 -12.75 -14.92
C GLY A 91 19.66 -12.56 -13.43
N PHE A 92 18.74 -11.97 -12.71
CA PHE A 92 18.85 -11.75 -11.27
C PHE A 92 17.66 -12.38 -10.54
N MET A 93 17.89 -12.71 -9.28
CA MET A 93 16.84 -13.23 -8.42
C MET A 93 15.88 -12.11 -8.00
N GLU A 94 14.59 -12.40 -8.05
CA GLU A 94 13.57 -11.48 -7.57
C GLU A 94 13.70 -11.24 -6.07
N GLN A 95 13.57 -9.98 -5.66
CA GLN A 95 13.64 -9.61 -4.25
C GLN A 95 12.42 -8.81 -3.85
N GLN A 96 11.89 -9.10 -2.67
CA GLN A 96 10.74 -8.40 -2.12
C GLN A 96 11.17 -7.63 -0.87
N VAL A 97 10.74 -6.38 -0.78
CA VAL A 97 11.05 -5.49 0.34
C VAL A 97 9.79 -4.76 0.77
N VAL A 98 9.55 -4.70 2.07
CA VAL A 98 8.40 -3.95 2.61
C VAL A 98 8.73 -2.46 2.66
N ALA A 99 7.83 -1.63 2.15
CA ALA A 99 7.99 -0.19 2.10
C ALA A 99 7.66 0.43 3.45
N THR A 100 8.64 0.52 4.33
CA THR A 100 8.51 1.14 5.65
C THR A 100 9.34 2.41 5.80
N LYS A 101 10.28 2.64 4.90
CA LYS A 101 11.20 3.78 4.93
C LYS A 101 11.13 4.55 3.61
N PRO A 102 11.39 5.87 3.64
CA PRO A 102 11.40 6.67 2.41
C PRO A 102 12.59 6.37 1.50
N VAL A 103 13.68 5.85 2.04
CA VAL A 103 14.84 5.47 1.25
C VAL A 103 15.13 3.99 1.46
N ILE A 104 15.06 3.22 0.38
CA ILE A 104 15.31 1.78 0.40
C ILE A 104 16.29 1.45 -0.72
N ASN A 105 17.50 1.08 -0.33
CA ASN A 105 18.54 0.59 -1.25
C ASN A 105 18.45 -0.92 -1.32
N VAL A 106 18.46 -1.47 -2.53
CA VAL A 106 18.27 -2.90 -2.77
C VAL A 106 19.48 -3.45 -3.50
N VAL A 107 19.91 -4.63 -3.07
CA VAL A 107 21.00 -5.36 -3.71
C VAL A 107 20.42 -6.64 -4.30
N LEU A 108 20.52 -6.81 -5.62
CA LEU A 108 20.03 -7.98 -6.33
C LEU A 108 21.17 -8.98 -6.55
N LYS A 109 20.87 -10.24 -6.30
CA LYS A 109 21.80 -11.35 -6.53
C LYS A 109 21.56 -11.95 -7.89
N GLU A 110 22.63 -12.39 -8.56
CA GLU A 110 22.50 -13.07 -9.83
C GLU A 110 21.83 -14.44 -9.65
N ASP A 111 21.00 -14.79 -10.62
CA ASP A 111 20.35 -16.09 -10.65
C ASP A 111 21.27 -17.09 -11.34
N THR A 112 22.09 -17.74 -10.56
CA THR A 112 23.06 -18.74 -11.07
C THR A 112 22.40 -20.08 -11.41
N LYS A 113 21.22 -20.35 -10.90
CA LYS A 113 20.53 -21.62 -11.15
C LYS A 113 20.14 -21.80 -12.59
N THR A 114 19.74 -20.75 -13.26
CA THR A 114 19.37 -20.80 -14.69
C THR A 114 20.58 -21.17 -15.55
N LEU A 115 21.74 -20.67 -15.21
CA LEU A 115 22.98 -20.99 -15.92
C LEU A 115 23.40 -22.44 -15.69
N ASP A 116 23.21 -22.97 -14.48
CA ASP A 116 23.53 -24.36 -14.17
C ASP A 116 22.67 -25.34 -14.95
N GLU A 117 21.40 -25.05 -15.15
CA GLU A 117 20.52 -25.88 -15.97
C GLU A 117 20.96 -25.95 -17.42
N VAL A 118 21.38 -24.82 -17.98
CA VAL A 118 21.85 -24.77 -19.36
C VAL A 118 23.13 -25.59 -19.54
N VAL A 119 24.03 -25.55 -18.57
CA VAL A 119 25.29 -26.30 -18.61
C VAL A 119 25.05 -27.79 -18.51
N VAL A 120 24.09 -28.24 -17.69
CA VAL A 120 23.80 -29.68 -17.50
C VAL A 120 23.22 -30.31 -18.78
N VAL A 121 22.44 -29.58 -19.55
CA VAL A 121 21.83 -30.05 -20.78
C VAL A 121 22.83 -30.12 -21.93
N GLY A 122 23.82 -29.27 -21.88
CA GLY A 122 24.92 -29.31 -22.87
C GLY A 122 25.85 -30.46 -22.58
#